data_c67079cd4e24f7943b709ef212b5f91f
#
_entry.id   c67079cd4e24f7943b709ef212b5f91f
#
_cell.length_a   1.000
_cell.length_b   1.000
_cell.length_c   1.000
_cell.angle_alpha   90.00
_cell.angle_beta   90.00
_cell.angle_gamma   90.00
#
_symmetry.space_group_name_H-M   'P 1'
#
loop_
_entity.id
_entity.type
_entity.pdbx_description
1 polymer ?
#
loop_
_entity_poly.entity_id
_entity_poly.type
_entity_poly.pdbx_seq_one_letter_code
_entity_poly.pdbx_strand_id
1 'polypeptide(L)'
;EQAKAFSQATDVGSIIITKLDGSAKGGGAMSAVAETGAPIKFIGTGERIDDFELFDPARFISRLLGMGDIQTLIEKAEDSIDEDMAEKTMKNMMSGKFTLVDMKNQFEMMNSMGPMQQVLSMIPGLGNKVSKEASKMTEDKIDGYKVIMSSMTKKEMENPKLIKQSRIRRIAMGAGVEESEVRDLLKYYNNTKKTMKGIGKRGRFGNNSMNRMMGQFMK
;
A
#
# COMPACT_ATOMS: atom_id res chain seq x y z
N GLU A 1 -21.90 -27.48 8.80
CA GLU A 1 -22.24 -28.82 8.24
C GLU A 1 -21.05 -29.48 7.53
N GLN A 2 -20.34 -28.81 6.58
CA GLN A 2 -19.21 -29.42 5.84
C GLN A 2 -18.06 -29.84 6.76
N ALA A 3 -17.62 -28.98 7.70
CA ALA A 3 -16.56 -29.31 8.64
C ALA A 3 -16.92 -30.50 9.53
N LYS A 4 -18.19 -30.59 9.96
CA LYS A 4 -18.71 -31.71 10.75
C LYS A 4 -18.70 -33.02 9.98
N ALA A 5 -19.23 -33.00 8.76
CA ALA A 5 -19.23 -34.19 7.92
C ALA A 5 -17.82 -34.69 7.63
N PHE A 6 -16.87 -33.77 7.43
CA PHE A 6 -15.47 -34.10 7.19
C PHE A 6 -14.80 -34.67 8.45
N SER A 7 -15.00 -34.08 9.62
CA SER A 7 -14.43 -34.58 10.89
C SER A 7 -14.99 -35.92 11.32
N GLN A 8 -16.22 -36.25 10.91
CA GLN A 8 -16.80 -37.58 11.14
C GLN A 8 -16.23 -38.68 10.23
N ALA A 9 -15.71 -38.28 9.04
CA ALA A 9 -15.18 -39.20 8.06
C ALA A 9 -13.65 -39.43 8.22
N THR A 10 -12.93 -38.45 8.79
CA THR A 10 -11.46 -38.53 8.94
C THR A 10 -11.01 -37.59 10.06
N ASP A 11 -9.84 -37.90 10.66
CA ASP A 11 -9.22 -37.04 11.64
C ASP A 11 -8.72 -35.73 11.00
N VAL A 12 -9.17 -34.60 11.54
CA VAL A 12 -8.76 -33.27 11.11
C VAL A 12 -7.64 -32.77 12.00
N GLY A 13 -6.40 -32.82 11.53
CA GLY A 13 -5.23 -32.40 12.30
C GLY A 13 -5.06 -30.88 12.40
N SER A 14 -5.46 -30.13 11.36
CA SER A 14 -5.40 -28.67 11.33
C SER A 14 -6.28 -28.08 10.24
N ILE A 15 -6.52 -26.77 10.35
CA ILE A 15 -7.37 -26.00 9.42
C ILE A 15 -6.52 -24.92 8.74
N ILE A 16 -6.72 -24.77 7.43
CA ILE A 16 -6.24 -23.63 6.65
C ILE A 16 -7.47 -22.87 6.18
N ILE A 17 -7.48 -21.55 6.41
CA ILE A 17 -8.59 -20.68 6.02
C ILE A 17 -8.12 -19.76 4.90
N THR A 18 -8.84 -19.74 3.80
CA THR A 18 -8.56 -18.88 2.66
C THR A 18 -9.68 -17.88 2.39
N LYS A 19 -9.45 -16.94 1.46
CA LYS A 19 -10.42 -15.92 1.03
C LYS A 19 -10.85 -14.96 2.15
N LEU A 20 -9.93 -14.63 3.05
CA LEU A 20 -10.20 -13.66 4.14
C LEU A 20 -10.23 -12.20 3.66
N ASP A 21 -9.76 -11.93 2.45
CA ASP A 21 -9.90 -10.66 1.72
C ASP A 21 -11.35 -10.40 1.24
N GLY A 22 -12.19 -11.42 1.24
CA GLY A 22 -13.61 -11.33 0.87
C GLY A 22 -14.51 -10.72 1.95
N SER A 23 -15.80 -10.57 1.62
CA SER A 23 -16.82 -10.01 2.52
C SER A 23 -17.17 -10.90 3.73
N ALA A 24 -16.85 -12.19 3.67
CA ALA A 24 -17.23 -13.18 4.69
C ALA A 24 -16.43 -13.09 6.00
N LYS A 25 -15.36 -12.25 6.04
CA LYS A 25 -14.55 -11.93 7.24
C LYS A 25 -14.20 -13.11 8.16
N GLY A 26 -14.12 -14.33 7.61
CA GLY A 26 -13.71 -15.51 8.39
C GLY A 26 -14.72 -16.05 9.42
N GLY A 27 -15.98 -15.64 9.41
CA GLY A 27 -16.97 -16.15 10.35
C GLY A 27 -17.17 -17.67 10.27
N GLY A 28 -17.06 -18.26 9.07
CA GLY A 28 -17.06 -19.71 8.87
C GLY A 28 -15.89 -20.44 9.49
N ALA A 29 -14.75 -19.75 9.66
CA ALA A 29 -13.56 -20.26 10.30
C ALA A 29 -13.78 -20.63 11.76
N MET A 30 -14.39 -19.72 12.51
CA MET A 30 -14.70 -19.93 13.93
C MET A 30 -15.67 -21.11 14.10
N SER A 31 -16.65 -21.22 13.21
CA SER A 31 -17.57 -22.36 13.21
C SER A 31 -16.87 -23.70 12.91
N ALA A 32 -15.91 -23.70 11.98
CA ALA A 32 -15.15 -24.90 11.66
C ALA A 32 -14.27 -25.34 12.83
N VAL A 33 -13.60 -24.43 13.51
CA VAL A 33 -12.78 -24.72 14.71
C VAL A 33 -13.67 -25.25 15.85
N ALA A 34 -14.80 -24.60 16.11
CA ALA A 34 -15.73 -25.02 17.17
C ALA A 34 -16.30 -26.42 16.92
N GLU A 35 -16.52 -26.81 15.66
CA GLU A 35 -17.08 -28.11 15.31
C GLU A 35 -16.03 -29.24 15.30
N THR A 36 -14.80 -28.94 14.85
CA THR A 36 -13.76 -29.96 14.68
C THR A 36 -12.78 -30.04 15.83
N GLY A 37 -12.66 -29.00 16.65
CA GLY A 37 -11.61 -28.85 17.67
C GLY A 37 -10.19 -28.72 17.11
N ALA A 38 -10.04 -28.70 15.78
CA ALA A 38 -8.73 -28.62 15.13
C ALA A 38 -8.21 -27.17 15.12
N PRO A 39 -6.90 -26.94 15.36
CA PRO A 39 -6.32 -25.62 15.36
C PRO A 39 -6.19 -25.06 13.94
N ILE A 40 -6.38 -23.75 13.79
CA ILE A 40 -5.99 -23.06 12.56
C ILE A 40 -4.47 -22.94 12.53
N LYS A 41 -3.83 -23.30 11.42
CA LYS A 41 -2.38 -23.18 11.22
C LYS A 41 -2.01 -22.04 10.30
N PHE A 42 -2.75 -21.87 9.21
CA PHE A 42 -2.48 -20.87 8.20
C PHE A 42 -3.74 -20.15 7.75
N ILE A 43 -3.58 -18.94 7.26
CA ILE A 43 -4.62 -18.15 6.64
C ILE A 43 -4.16 -17.57 5.31
N GLY A 44 -5.10 -17.44 4.37
CA GLY A 44 -4.90 -16.77 3.08
C GLY A 44 -5.74 -15.50 3.04
N THR A 45 -5.06 -14.37 2.90
CA THR A 45 -5.63 -13.02 2.91
C THR A 45 -5.69 -12.38 1.54
N GLY A 46 -5.30 -13.11 0.49
CA GLY A 46 -5.29 -12.68 -0.90
C GLY A 46 -4.95 -13.84 -1.84
N GLU A 47 -4.52 -13.52 -3.05
CA GLU A 47 -4.27 -14.47 -4.14
C GLU A 47 -2.78 -14.76 -4.38
N ARG A 48 -1.88 -14.04 -3.71
CA ARG A 48 -0.43 -14.20 -3.86
C ARG A 48 0.14 -15.11 -2.78
N ILE A 49 1.32 -15.66 -3.04
CA ILE A 49 2.01 -16.51 -2.05
C ILE A 49 2.33 -15.74 -0.76
N ASP A 50 2.63 -14.45 -0.88
CA ASP A 50 2.92 -13.56 0.26
C ASP A 50 1.67 -13.21 1.09
N ASP A 51 0.47 -13.52 0.57
CA ASP A 51 -0.81 -13.39 1.28
C ASP A 51 -1.17 -14.67 2.08
N PHE A 52 -0.27 -15.65 2.09
CA PHE A 52 -0.40 -16.88 2.87
C PHE A 52 0.49 -16.78 4.11
N GLU A 53 -0.13 -16.68 5.27
CA GLU A 53 0.56 -16.37 6.54
C GLU A 53 0.20 -17.36 7.65
N LEU A 54 1.07 -17.47 8.65
CA LEU A 54 0.80 -18.21 9.87
C LEU A 54 -0.39 -17.58 10.62
N PHE A 55 -1.24 -18.42 11.20
CA PHE A 55 -2.38 -17.93 11.98
C PHE A 55 -1.93 -17.35 13.32
N ASP A 56 -2.22 -16.08 13.53
CA ASP A 56 -2.11 -15.39 14.81
C ASP A 56 -3.52 -15.03 15.31
N PRO A 57 -3.96 -15.59 16.47
CA PRO A 57 -5.29 -15.34 17.00
C PRO A 57 -5.57 -13.86 17.29
N ALA A 58 -4.59 -13.12 17.81
CA ALA A 58 -4.75 -11.73 18.19
C ALA A 58 -4.95 -10.85 16.95
N ARG A 59 -4.13 -11.04 15.92
CA ARG A 59 -4.26 -10.37 14.62
C ARG A 59 -5.58 -10.71 13.94
N PHE A 60 -5.96 -11.99 13.95
CA PHE A 60 -7.22 -12.44 13.35
C PHE A 60 -8.44 -11.77 14.01
N ILE A 61 -8.49 -11.72 15.34
CA ILE A 61 -9.57 -11.06 16.07
C ILE A 61 -9.57 -9.55 15.81
N SER A 62 -8.43 -8.89 15.81
CA SER A 62 -8.32 -7.46 15.48
C SER A 62 -8.88 -7.15 14.09
N ARG A 63 -8.55 -7.97 13.08
CA ARG A 63 -9.10 -7.85 11.71
C ARG A 63 -10.62 -8.07 11.69
N LEU A 64 -11.13 -9.06 12.42
CA LEU A 64 -12.56 -9.39 12.54
C LEU A 64 -13.35 -8.21 13.12
N LEU A 65 -12.84 -7.59 14.18
CA LEU A 65 -13.45 -6.45 14.86
C LEU A 65 -13.30 -5.13 14.10
N GLY A 66 -12.58 -5.12 12.98
CA GLY A 66 -12.31 -3.90 12.21
C GLY A 66 -11.35 -2.94 12.90
N MET A 67 -10.58 -3.42 13.88
CA MET A 67 -9.55 -2.63 14.59
C MET A 67 -8.28 -2.43 13.75
N GLY A 68 -8.21 -3.06 12.56
CA GLY A 68 -7.03 -3.04 11.69
C GLY A 68 -5.95 -4.03 12.12
N ASP A 69 -4.87 -4.07 11.34
CA ASP A 69 -3.68 -4.88 11.63
C ASP A 69 -2.43 -4.00 11.46
N ILE A 70 -2.22 -3.13 12.43
CA ILE A 70 -1.10 -2.16 12.41
C ILE A 70 0.24 -2.87 12.42
N GLN A 71 0.34 -4.05 13.05
CA GLN A 71 1.60 -4.77 13.16
C GLN A 71 2.03 -5.35 11.82
N THR A 72 1.12 -5.98 11.07
CA THR A 72 1.39 -6.41 9.69
C THR A 72 1.72 -5.22 8.78
N LEU A 73 1.11 -4.06 8.99
CA LEU A 73 1.43 -2.85 8.24
C LEU A 73 2.86 -2.38 8.53
N ILE A 74 3.30 -2.41 9.79
CA ILE A 74 4.67 -2.06 10.18
C ILE A 74 5.66 -3.06 9.58
N GLU A 75 5.42 -4.36 9.72
CA GLU A 75 6.26 -5.43 9.15
C GLU A 75 6.41 -5.29 7.63
N LYS A 76 5.28 -5.11 6.91
CA LYS A 76 5.32 -4.88 5.44
C LYS A 76 6.04 -3.58 5.07
N ALA A 77 5.95 -2.55 5.89
CA ALA A 77 6.68 -1.30 5.68
C ALA A 77 8.19 -1.51 5.91
N GLU A 78 8.59 -2.21 6.97
CA GLU A 78 9.99 -2.53 7.26
C GLU A 78 10.62 -3.37 6.16
N ASP A 79 9.95 -4.42 5.68
CA ASP A 79 10.40 -5.28 4.57
C ASP A 79 10.51 -4.52 3.23
N SER A 80 9.73 -3.45 3.07
CA SER A 80 9.66 -2.67 1.82
C SER A 80 10.63 -1.48 1.79
N ILE A 81 11.21 -1.12 2.93
CA ILE A 81 12.08 0.05 3.07
C ILE A 81 13.54 -0.38 2.90
N ASP A 82 14.12 -0.02 1.76
CA ASP A 82 15.56 0.16 1.62
C ASP A 82 15.93 1.44 2.40
N GLU A 83 16.51 1.29 3.59
CA GLU A 83 16.86 2.39 4.51
C GLU A 83 17.72 3.45 3.83
N ASP A 84 18.71 3.06 3.00
CA ASP A 84 19.56 3.97 2.26
C ASP A 84 18.78 4.79 1.23
N MET A 85 17.79 4.16 0.56
CA MET A 85 16.95 4.81 -0.42
C MET A 85 15.93 5.73 0.25
N ALA A 86 15.36 5.34 1.40
CA ALA A 86 14.47 6.15 2.20
C ALA A 86 15.18 7.40 2.74
N GLU A 87 16.40 7.26 3.27
CA GLU A 87 17.20 8.39 3.76
C GLU A 87 17.57 9.38 2.63
N LYS A 88 17.98 8.86 1.48
CA LYS A 88 18.24 9.69 0.28
C LYS A 88 17.01 10.46 -0.17
N THR A 89 15.87 9.77 -0.25
CA THR A 89 14.60 10.38 -0.66
C THR A 89 14.19 11.47 0.34
N MET A 90 14.33 11.21 1.63
CA MET A 90 14.03 12.18 2.69
C MET A 90 14.95 13.40 2.63
N LYS A 91 16.26 13.22 2.42
CA LYS A 91 17.23 14.32 2.20
C LYS A 91 16.89 15.15 0.96
N ASN A 92 16.52 14.49 -0.14
CA ASN A 92 16.10 15.16 -1.37
C ASN A 92 14.79 15.95 -1.16
N MET A 93 13.85 15.41 -0.43
CA MET A 93 12.59 16.08 -0.04
C MET A 93 12.87 17.34 0.77
N MET A 94 13.65 17.24 1.84
CA MET A 94 13.98 18.36 2.71
C MET A 94 14.78 19.46 2.02
N SER A 95 15.69 19.08 1.11
CA SER A 95 16.52 20.01 0.33
C SER A 95 15.76 20.65 -0.86
N GLY A 96 14.51 20.25 -1.13
CA GLY A 96 13.73 20.72 -2.27
C GLY A 96 14.21 20.19 -3.63
N LYS A 97 15.08 19.19 -3.63
CA LYS A 97 15.64 18.53 -4.82
C LYS A 97 14.82 17.34 -5.30
N PHE A 98 13.54 17.22 -4.86
CA PHE A 98 12.63 16.16 -5.29
C PHE A 98 12.53 16.07 -6.81
N THR A 99 12.74 14.88 -7.36
CA THR A 99 12.81 14.56 -8.79
C THR A 99 11.73 13.54 -9.19
N LEU A 100 11.59 13.25 -10.49
CA LEU A 100 10.75 12.14 -10.95
C LEU A 100 11.34 10.77 -10.59
N VAL A 101 12.66 10.67 -10.39
CA VAL A 101 13.30 9.45 -9.90
C VAL A 101 12.80 9.13 -8.49
N ASP A 102 12.82 10.14 -7.60
CA ASP A 102 12.33 9.97 -6.22
C ASP A 102 10.85 9.58 -6.21
N MET A 103 10.03 10.17 -7.12
CA MET A 103 8.61 9.84 -7.23
C MET A 103 8.38 8.41 -7.74
N LYS A 104 9.20 7.95 -8.70
CA LYS A 104 9.14 6.57 -9.19
C LYS A 104 9.44 5.57 -8.07
N ASN A 105 10.50 5.83 -7.31
CA ASN A 105 10.87 4.99 -6.15
C ASN A 105 9.75 4.93 -5.12
N GLN A 106 9.04 6.05 -4.86
CA GLN A 106 7.87 6.05 -3.99
C GLN A 106 6.73 5.17 -4.52
N PHE A 107 6.47 5.20 -5.83
CA PHE A 107 5.44 4.34 -6.42
C PHE A 107 5.84 2.86 -6.37
N GLU A 108 7.11 2.53 -6.56
CA GLU A 108 7.63 1.17 -6.42
C GLU A 108 7.49 0.67 -4.98
N MET A 109 7.84 1.51 -3.99
CA MET A 109 7.66 1.22 -2.57
C MET A 109 6.18 1.02 -2.21
N MET A 110 5.28 1.86 -2.73
CA MET A 110 3.83 1.65 -2.51
C MET A 110 3.35 0.32 -3.07
N ASN A 111 3.83 -0.08 -4.24
CA ASN A 111 3.47 -1.36 -4.85
C ASN A 111 4.03 -2.57 -4.08
N SER A 112 5.21 -2.46 -3.47
CA SER A 112 5.80 -3.55 -2.66
C SER A 112 5.02 -3.81 -1.37
N MET A 113 4.29 -2.82 -0.85
CA MET A 113 3.41 -2.99 0.31
C MET A 113 2.13 -3.81 0.00
N GLY A 114 1.91 -4.15 -1.26
CA GLY A 114 0.73 -4.88 -1.73
C GLY A 114 -0.41 -3.97 -2.21
N PRO A 115 -1.57 -4.55 -2.57
CA PRO A 115 -2.70 -3.79 -3.07
C PRO A 115 -3.15 -2.70 -2.09
N MET A 116 -3.40 -1.50 -2.61
CA MET A 116 -3.80 -0.32 -1.81
C MET A 116 -5.01 -0.61 -0.92
N GLN A 117 -5.94 -1.43 -1.39
CA GLN A 117 -7.12 -1.84 -0.62
C GLN A 117 -6.73 -2.63 0.64
N GLN A 118 -5.74 -3.51 0.56
CA GLN A 118 -5.25 -4.26 1.72
C GLN A 118 -4.58 -3.31 2.72
N VAL A 119 -3.70 -2.43 2.25
CA VAL A 119 -3.03 -1.43 3.08
C VAL A 119 -4.04 -0.55 3.82
N LEU A 120 -5.06 -0.06 3.11
CA LEU A 120 -6.13 0.76 3.70
C LEU A 120 -6.98 -0.02 4.72
N SER A 121 -7.22 -1.33 4.49
CA SER A 121 -7.97 -2.16 5.43
C SER A 121 -7.24 -2.42 6.75
N MET A 122 -5.91 -2.31 6.75
CA MET A 122 -5.08 -2.45 7.95
C MET A 122 -5.09 -1.19 8.84
N ILE A 123 -5.55 -0.05 8.29
CA ILE A 123 -5.64 1.21 9.06
C ILE A 123 -7.02 1.30 9.74
N PRO A 124 -7.08 1.42 11.09
CA PRO A 124 -8.32 1.53 11.81
C PRO A 124 -9.19 2.69 11.32
N GLY A 125 -10.45 2.41 10.99
CA GLY A 125 -11.43 3.42 10.57
C GLY A 125 -11.31 3.91 9.11
N LEU A 126 -10.33 3.46 8.33
CA LEU A 126 -10.17 3.83 6.91
C LEU A 126 -10.63 2.74 5.94
N GLY A 127 -10.54 1.46 6.31
CA GLY A 127 -10.83 0.33 5.43
C GLY A 127 -12.22 0.33 4.81
N ASN A 128 -13.21 0.92 5.49
CA ASN A 128 -14.60 1.02 4.99
C ASN A 128 -14.92 2.39 4.36
N LYS A 129 -14.00 3.36 4.38
CA LYS A 129 -14.26 4.72 3.87
C LYS A 129 -13.82 4.92 2.43
N VAL A 130 -12.92 4.09 1.95
CA VAL A 130 -12.42 4.15 0.57
C VAL A 130 -13.03 2.98 -0.21
N SER A 131 -13.74 3.29 -1.29
CA SER A 131 -14.33 2.24 -2.11
C SER A 131 -13.26 1.45 -2.86
N LYS A 132 -13.54 0.19 -3.17
CA LYS A 132 -12.64 -0.67 -3.97
C LYS A 132 -12.33 -0.06 -5.33
N GLU A 133 -13.33 0.57 -5.93
CA GLU A 133 -13.21 1.24 -7.23
C GLU A 133 -12.25 2.43 -7.14
N ALA A 134 -12.32 3.25 -6.09
CA ALA A 134 -11.43 4.39 -5.90
C ALA A 134 -9.98 3.97 -5.67
N SER A 135 -9.76 2.88 -4.90
CA SER A 135 -8.43 2.30 -4.71
C SER A 135 -7.86 1.78 -6.02
N LYS A 136 -8.64 1.03 -6.78
CA LYS A 136 -8.23 0.49 -8.08
C LYS A 136 -7.92 1.59 -9.09
N MET A 137 -8.77 2.62 -9.19
CA MET A 137 -8.49 3.79 -10.05
C MET A 137 -7.18 4.49 -9.68
N THR A 138 -6.80 4.51 -8.41
CA THR A 138 -5.54 5.08 -7.97
C THR A 138 -4.36 4.19 -8.36
N GLU A 139 -4.47 2.88 -8.20
CA GLU A 139 -3.46 1.90 -8.63
C GLU A 139 -3.24 1.96 -10.14
N ASP A 140 -4.30 1.89 -10.94
CA ASP A 140 -4.25 1.98 -12.40
C ASP A 140 -3.56 3.28 -12.86
N LYS A 141 -3.81 4.38 -12.17
CA LYS A 141 -3.20 5.67 -12.45
C LYS A 141 -1.71 5.71 -12.12
N ILE A 142 -1.31 5.11 -11.00
CA ILE A 142 0.11 4.97 -10.60
C ILE A 142 0.85 4.12 -11.62
N ASP A 143 0.27 3.01 -12.04
CA ASP A 143 0.88 2.13 -13.04
C ASP A 143 1.01 2.82 -14.39
N GLY A 144 0.00 3.57 -14.83
CA GLY A 144 0.08 4.43 -16.02
C GLY A 144 1.23 5.45 -15.91
N TYR A 145 1.42 6.07 -14.77
CA TYR A 145 2.53 7.00 -14.54
C TYR A 145 3.90 6.29 -14.63
N LYS A 146 4.03 5.07 -14.12
CA LYS A 146 5.28 4.28 -14.24
C LYS A 146 5.60 3.94 -15.70
N VAL A 147 4.59 3.60 -16.50
CA VAL A 147 4.75 3.37 -17.95
C VAL A 147 5.26 4.63 -18.64
N ILE A 148 4.67 5.79 -18.35
CA ILE A 148 5.11 7.09 -18.90
C ILE A 148 6.56 7.38 -18.50
N MET A 149 6.92 7.18 -17.23
CA MET A 149 8.29 7.40 -16.74
C MET A 149 9.30 6.46 -17.40
N SER A 150 8.91 5.24 -17.75
CA SER A 150 9.78 4.28 -18.46
C SER A 150 10.19 4.77 -19.86
N SER A 151 9.39 5.63 -20.47
CA SER A 151 9.71 6.27 -21.77
C SER A 151 10.53 7.55 -21.65
N MET A 152 10.87 7.96 -20.42
CA MET A 152 11.73 9.12 -20.17
C MET A 152 13.21 8.75 -20.12
N THR A 153 14.06 9.67 -20.50
CA THR A 153 15.51 9.53 -20.31
C THR A 153 15.88 9.84 -18.85
N LYS A 154 17.03 9.31 -18.40
CA LYS A 154 17.56 9.61 -17.05
C LYS A 154 17.66 11.12 -16.79
N LYS A 155 18.14 11.90 -17.77
CA LYS A 155 18.22 13.36 -17.65
C LYS A 155 16.85 14.04 -17.46
N GLU A 156 15.81 13.52 -18.09
CA GLU A 156 14.43 14.03 -17.94
C GLU A 156 13.85 13.68 -16.58
N MET A 157 14.12 12.48 -16.10
CA MET A 157 13.71 12.04 -14.76
C MET A 157 14.39 12.87 -13.65
N GLU A 158 15.68 13.16 -13.80
CA GLU A 158 16.45 13.98 -12.86
C GLU A 158 16.09 15.47 -12.95
N ASN A 159 15.79 15.96 -14.15
CA ASN A 159 15.42 17.37 -14.39
C ASN A 159 14.14 17.51 -15.23
N PRO A 160 12.97 17.39 -14.62
CA PRO A 160 11.68 17.47 -15.32
C PRO A 160 11.43 18.81 -16.05
N LYS A 161 12.17 19.86 -15.72
CA LYS A 161 12.07 21.16 -16.43
C LYS A 161 12.49 21.07 -17.90
N LEU A 162 13.26 20.05 -18.26
CA LEU A 162 13.66 19.79 -19.65
C LEU A 162 12.52 19.29 -20.52
N ILE A 163 11.45 18.75 -19.89
CA ILE A 163 10.31 18.16 -20.60
C ILE A 163 9.42 19.28 -21.16
N LYS A 164 9.72 19.69 -22.39
CA LYS A 164 8.95 20.64 -23.20
C LYS A 164 8.07 19.90 -24.20
N GLN A 165 7.29 20.62 -24.98
CA GLN A 165 6.28 20.07 -25.90
C GLN A 165 6.79 18.93 -26.80
N SER A 166 7.97 19.09 -27.42
CA SER A 166 8.55 18.03 -28.27
C SER A 166 8.88 16.76 -27.51
N ARG A 167 9.34 16.89 -26.26
CA ARG A 167 9.64 15.75 -25.39
C ARG A 167 8.36 15.10 -24.86
N ILE A 168 7.33 15.88 -24.53
CA ILE A 168 6.00 15.37 -24.15
C ILE A 168 5.50 14.45 -25.27
N ARG A 169 5.54 14.91 -26.53
CA ARG A 169 5.08 14.12 -27.68
C ARG A 169 5.87 12.82 -27.84
N ARG A 170 7.20 12.89 -27.73
CA ARG A 170 8.07 11.69 -27.81
C ARG A 170 7.80 10.70 -26.68
N ILE A 171 7.63 11.20 -25.45
CA ILE A 171 7.33 10.37 -24.27
C ILE A 171 5.96 9.71 -24.44
N ALA A 172 4.94 10.47 -24.85
CA ALA A 172 3.61 9.96 -25.08
C ALA A 172 3.59 8.84 -26.15
N MET A 173 4.27 9.07 -27.28
CA MET A 173 4.42 8.04 -28.32
C MET A 173 5.14 6.78 -27.82
N GLY A 174 6.21 6.96 -27.04
CA GLY A 174 6.97 5.83 -26.49
C GLY A 174 6.24 5.04 -25.42
N ALA A 175 5.35 5.69 -24.68
CA ALA A 175 4.52 5.08 -23.64
C ALA A 175 3.17 4.54 -24.19
N GLY A 176 2.80 4.86 -25.43
CA GLY A 176 1.51 4.47 -26.00
C GLY A 176 0.32 5.18 -25.37
N VAL A 177 0.50 6.43 -24.91
CA VAL A 177 -0.51 7.23 -24.22
C VAL A 177 -0.72 8.59 -24.91
N GLU A 178 -1.75 9.30 -24.50
CA GLU A 178 -2.01 10.67 -24.98
C GLU A 178 -1.05 11.68 -24.32
N GLU A 179 -0.75 12.79 -25.02
CA GLU A 179 0.06 13.88 -24.46
C GLU A 179 -0.53 14.49 -23.19
N SER A 180 -1.85 14.46 -23.05
CA SER A 180 -2.58 14.90 -21.86
C SER A 180 -2.17 14.11 -20.61
N GLU A 181 -1.96 12.80 -20.73
CA GLU A 181 -1.56 11.94 -19.61
C GLU A 181 -0.13 12.25 -19.14
N VAL A 182 0.78 12.54 -20.09
CA VAL A 182 2.13 13.02 -19.74
C VAL A 182 2.07 14.38 -19.00
N ARG A 183 1.19 15.29 -19.43
CA ARG A 183 0.99 16.58 -18.74
C ARG A 183 0.38 16.38 -17.35
N ASP A 184 -0.54 15.44 -17.19
CA ASP A 184 -1.14 15.10 -15.90
C ASP A 184 -0.09 14.55 -14.91
N LEU A 185 0.79 13.67 -15.34
CA LEU A 185 1.93 13.22 -14.54
C LEU A 185 2.81 14.39 -14.10
N LEU A 186 3.18 15.29 -15.01
CA LEU A 186 3.99 16.47 -14.69
C LEU A 186 3.28 17.44 -13.74
N LYS A 187 1.97 17.59 -13.87
CA LYS A 187 1.13 18.38 -12.96
C LYS A 187 1.09 17.74 -11.57
N TYR A 188 0.89 16.43 -11.50
CA TYR A 188 0.93 15.68 -10.26
C TYR A 188 2.30 15.84 -9.56
N TYR A 189 3.40 15.65 -10.29
CA TYR A 189 4.76 15.87 -9.78
C TYR A 189 4.95 17.29 -9.23
N ASN A 190 4.54 18.31 -9.96
CA ASN A 190 4.68 19.71 -9.53
C ASN A 190 3.86 20.01 -8.28
N ASN A 191 2.66 19.45 -8.16
CA ASN A 191 1.81 19.61 -6.99
C ASN A 191 2.43 18.92 -5.77
N THR A 192 2.87 17.69 -5.91
CA THR A 192 3.58 16.94 -4.86
C THR A 192 4.80 17.72 -4.37
N LYS A 193 5.63 18.19 -5.29
CA LYS A 193 6.81 19.01 -4.97
C LYS A 193 6.48 20.31 -4.24
N LYS A 194 5.37 20.98 -4.59
CA LYS A 194 4.89 22.21 -3.90
C LYS A 194 4.45 21.89 -2.48
N THR A 195 3.68 20.84 -2.29
CA THR A 195 3.20 20.39 -0.97
C THR A 195 4.37 20.05 -0.06
N MET A 196 5.35 19.30 -0.56
CA MET A 196 6.56 18.94 0.20
C MET A 196 7.40 20.15 0.58
N LYS A 197 7.57 21.13 -0.32
CA LYS A 197 8.25 22.40 0.01
C LYS A 197 7.51 23.20 1.09
N GLY A 198 6.18 23.11 1.12
CA GLY A 198 5.34 23.75 2.16
C GLY A 198 5.58 23.13 3.53
N ILE A 199 5.72 21.81 3.60
CA ILE A 199 6.02 21.06 4.83
C ILE A 199 7.43 21.38 5.30
N GLY A 200 8.43 21.37 4.42
CA GLY A 200 9.83 21.69 4.75
C GLY A 200 10.05 23.15 5.23
N LYS A 201 9.29 24.12 4.70
CA LYS A 201 9.33 25.52 5.17
C LYS A 201 8.57 25.74 6.49
N ARG A 202 7.53 24.96 6.73
CA ARG A 202 6.80 24.93 8.01
C ARG A 202 7.45 24.01 9.04
N GLY A 203 8.56 23.37 8.73
CA GLY A 203 9.36 22.46 9.58
C GLY A 203 9.94 23.06 10.86
N ARG A 204 9.41 24.19 11.32
CA ARG A 204 9.32 24.58 12.73
C ARG A 204 8.07 24.02 13.42
N PHE A 205 7.54 22.89 12.94
CA PHE A 205 6.68 22.06 13.75
C PHE A 205 7.60 21.31 14.71
N GLY A 206 7.87 22.00 15.82
CA GLY A 206 8.62 21.46 16.92
C GLY A 206 8.00 20.11 17.36
N ASN A 207 8.83 19.30 18.00
CA ASN A 207 8.56 18.02 18.68
C ASN A 207 7.20 17.94 19.44
N ASN A 208 6.57 19.08 19.73
CA ASN A 208 5.27 19.19 20.39
C ASN A 208 4.05 18.82 19.53
N SER A 209 4.12 18.87 18.19
CA SER A 209 2.96 18.51 17.34
C SER A 209 2.89 17.02 17.10
N MET A 210 4.03 16.35 16.98
CA MET A 210 4.08 14.89 16.82
C MET A 210 3.69 14.20 18.13
N ASN A 211 4.15 14.71 19.29
CA ASN A 211 3.71 14.22 20.59
C ASN A 211 2.22 14.51 20.88
N ARG A 212 1.63 15.59 20.37
CA ARG A 212 0.19 15.83 20.47
C ARG A 212 -0.63 14.89 19.61
N MET A 213 -0.19 14.58 18.39
CA MET A 213 -0.86 13.58 17.55
C MET A 213 -0.73 12.17 18.15
N MET A 214 0.45 11.75 18.61
CA MET A 214 0.59 10.46 19.29
C MET A 214 -0.20 10.39 20.61
N GLY A 215 -0.28 11.45 21.37
CA GLY A 215 -1.06 11.51 22.62
C GLY A 215 -2.57 11.49 22.44
N GLN A 216 -3.09 11.78 21.24
CA GLN A 216 -4.51 11.63 20.90
C GLN A 216 -4.88 10.21 20.46
N PHE A 217 -3.91 9.40 20.02
CA PHE A 217 -4.11 8.01 19.64
C PHE A 217 -3.91 7.01 20.80
N MET A 218 -3.37 7.47 21.93
CA MET A 218 -3.13 6.65 23.14
C MET A 218 -4.13 6.91 24.27
N LYS A 219 -5.23 7.60 24.02
CA LYS A 219 -6.38 7.70 24.91
C LYS A 219 -7.62 7.13 24.20
#